data_31527dfbf183ee3a31a9fbd00b331949
#
_entry.id   31527dfbf183ee3a31a9fbd00b331949
#
_cell.length_a   1.000
_cell.length_b   1.000
_cell.length_c   1.000
_cell.angle_alpha   90.00
_cell.angle_beta   90.00
_cell.angle_gamma   90.00
#
_symmetry.space_group_name_H-M   'P 1'
#
loop_
_entity.id
_entity.type
_entity.pdbx_description
1 polymer ?
#
loop_
_entity_poly.entity_id
_entity_poly.type
_entity_poly.pdbx_seq_one_letter_code
_entity_poly.pdbx_strand_id
1 'polypeptide(L)'
;AYSWLERNINLEKSIEMLKIAFNKKREDPYIIDSLGWGMYLTGRYEEAEKLLQKAVQLMPLDPIVNDHYADILWKLNKNLQANYFWNYVLNLETTKNEMKDKIKEKLILGIQNHS
;
A
#
# COMPACT_ATOMS: atom_id res chain seq x y z
N ALA A 1 -0.40 25.05 -8.34
CA ALA A 1 0.04 23.92 -7.50
C ALA A 1 -0.66 23.96 -6.16
N TYR A 2 -1.09 22.84 -5.70
CA TYR A 2 -1.71 22.74 -4.38
C TYR A 2 -0.66 22.90 -3.30
N SER A 3 -1.00 23.66 -2.24
CA SER A 3 -0.17 23.69 -1.07
C SER A 3 -0.18 22.31 -0.38
N TRP A 4 0.85 22.04 0.40
CA TRP A 4 0.92 20.81 1.19
C TRP A 4 -0.32 20.64 2.08
N LEU A 5 -0.79 21.75 2.66
CA LEU A 5 -1.96 21.73 3.55
C LEU A 5 -3.22 21.30 2.81
N GLU A 6 -3.46 21.82 1.60
CA GLU A 6 -4.62 21.44 0.81
C GLU A 6 -4.62 19.96 0.45
N ARG A 7 -3.46 19.41 0.11
CA ARG A 7 -3.33 17.97 -0.20
C ARG A 7 -3.68 17.11 1.00
N ASN A 8 -3.25 17.51 2.19
CA ASN A 8 -3.55 16.75 3.40
C ASN A 8 -5.02 16.80 3.77
N ILE A 9 -5.67 17.96 3.59
CA ILE A 9 -7.11 18.11 3.84
C ILE A 9 -7.90 17.21 2.88
N ASN A 10 -7.53 17.21 1.59
CA ASN A 10 -8.21 16.38 0.60
C ASN A 10 -8.01 14.89 0.88
N LEU A 11 -6.82 14.51 1.31
CA LEU A 11 -6.51 13.13 1.66
C LEU A 11 -7.33 12.68 2.87
N GLU A 12 -7.44 13.50 3.91
CA GLU A 12 -8.25 13.17 5.10
C GLU A 12 -9.73 13.04 4.74
N LYS A 13 -10.25 13.89 3.86
CA LYS A 13 -11.62 13.77 3.37
C LYS A 13 -11.83 12.45 2.62
N SER A 14 -10.87 12.08 1.77
CA SER A 14 -10.92 10.82 1.04
C SER A 14 -10.93 9.63 1.99
N ILE A 15 -10.11 9.68 3.05
CA ILE A 15 -10.07 8.63 4.06
C ILE A 15 -11.41 8.51 4.78
N GLU A 16 -12.05 9.63 5.14
CA GLU A 16 -13.36 9.60 5.78
C GLU A 16 -14.42 8.96 4.88
N MET A 17 -14.41 9.30 3.59
CA MET A 17 -15.33 8.68 2.63
C MET A 17 -15.07 7.18 2.49
N LEU A 18 -13.80 6.79 2.47
CA LEU A 18 -13.41 5.38 2.38
C LEU A 18 -13.81 4.60 3.64
N LYS A 19 -13.73 5.23 4.81
CA LYS A 19 -14.19 4.61 6.04
C LYS A 19 -15.69 4.33 6.00
N ILE A 20 -16.47 5.26 5.48
CA ILE A 20 -17.91 5.09 5.32
C ILE A 20 -18.19 3.93 4.35
N ALA A 21 -17.49 3.90 3.21
CA ALA A 21 -17.63 2.85 2.23
C ALA A 21 -17.22 1.48 2.82
N PHE A 22 -16.14 1.45 3.59
CA PHE A 22 -15.67 0.23 4.24
C PHE A 22 -16.70 -0.33 5.23
N ASN A 23 -17.35 0.54 6.00
CA ASN A 23 -18.38 0.10 6.93
C ASN A 23 -19.56 -0.57 6.22
N LYS A 24 -19.83 -0.20 4.98
CA LYS A 24 -20.89 -0.79 4.16
C LYS A 24 -20.44 -2.06 3.43
N LYS A 25 -19.18 -2.12 3.04
CA LYS A 25 -18.63 -3.22 2.23
C LYS A 25 -17.27 -3.66 2.78
N ARG A 26 -17.28 -4.34 3.91
CA ARG A 26 -16.05 -4.73 4.62
C ARG A 26 -15.20 -5.77 3.88
N GLU A 27 -15.78 -6.45 2.90
CA GLU A 27 -15.07 -7.47 2.13
C GLU A 27 -14.67 -7.00 0.72
N ASP A 28 -14.86 -5.71 0.41
CA ASP A 28 -14.45 -5.16 -0.89
C ASP A 28 -12.95 -4.86 -0.87
N PRO A 29 -12.12 -5.64 -1.60
CA PRO A 29 -10.66 -5.49 -1.53
C PRO A 29 -10.17 -4.15 -2.07
N TYR A 30 -10.88 -3.56 -3.02
CA TYR A 30 -10.48 -2.25 -3.57
C TYR A 30 -10.67 -1.14 -2.55
N ILE A 31 -11.75 -1.19 -1.78
CA ILE A 31 -12.00 -0.22 -0.72
C ILE A 31 -10.97 -0.42 0.39
N ILE A 32 -10.69 -1.66 0.77
CA ILE A 32 -9.72 -2.00 1.81
C ILE A 32 -8.32 -1.51 1.42
N ASP A 33 -7.90 -1.78 0.18
CA ASP A 33 -6.60 -1.35 -0.32
C ASP A 33 -6.49 0.18 -0.32
N SER A 34 -7.51 0.86 -0.85
CA SER A 34 -7.53 2.32 -0.92
C SER A 34 -7.47 2.96 0.46
N LEU A 35 -8.24 2.43 1.41
CA LEU A 35 -8.23 2.93 2.79
C LEU A 35 -6.87 2.67 3.45
N GLY A 36 -6.33 1.47 3.26
CA GLY A 36 -5.00 1.12 3.80
C GLY A 36 -3.91 2.01 3.25
N TRP A 37 -3.94 2.29 1.96
CA TRP A 37 -2.96 3.17 1.34
C TRP A 37 -3.09 4.61 1.86
N GLY A 38 -4.33 5.10 2.05
CA GLY A 38 -4.57 6.40 2.67
C GLY A 38 -3.98 6.48 4.09
N MET A 39 -4.14 5.42 4.88
CA MET A 39 -3.54 5.33 6.21
C MET A 39 -2.01 5.38 6.12
N TYR A 40 -1.42 4.68 5.16
CA TYR A 40 0.02 4.71 4.92
C TYR A 40 0.52 6.12 4.60
N LEU A 41 -0.18 6.81 3.71
CA LEU A 41 0.21 8.17 3.30
C LEU A 41 0.11 9.18 4.44
N THR A 42 -0.71 8.92 5.43
CA THR A 42 -0.87 9.78 6.61
C THR A 42 -0.04 9.31 7.81
N GLY A 43 0.82 8.31 7.64
CA GLY A 43 1.71 7.82 8.67
C GLY A 43 1.08 6.84 9.65
N ARG A 44 -0.13 6.37 9.38
CA ARG A 44 -0.83 5.38 10.23
C ARG A 44 -0.47 3.96 9.79
N TYR A 45 0.80 3.61 9.93
CA TYR A 45 1.35 2.39 9.34
C TYR A 45 0.77 1.10 9.92
N GLU A 46 0.50 1.06 11.22
CA GLU A 46 -0.04 -0.14 11.85
C GLU A 46 -1.47 -0.43 11.40
N GLU A 47 -2.30 0.60 11.28
CA GLU A 47 -3.65 0.45 10.76
C GLU A 47 -3.61 0.05 9.28
N ALA A 48 -2.69 0.66 8.52
CA ALA A 48 -2.49 0.32 7.11
C ALA A 48 -2.09 -1.15 6.96
N GLU A 49 -1.21 -1.65 7.82
CA GLU A 49 -0.78 -3.05 7.77
C GLU A 49 -1.96 -4.01 7.91
N LYS A 50 -2.83 -3.76 8.87
CA LYS A 50 -4.00 -4.62 9.09
C LYS A 50 -4.94 -4.63 7.89
N LEU A 51 -5.16 -3.47 7.30
CA LEU A 51 -6.03 -3.36 6.14
C LEU A 51 -5.43 -4.05 4.92
N LEU A 52 -4.15 -3.80 4.64
CA LEU A 52 -3.50 -4.41 3.50
C LEU A 52 -3.32 -5.92 3.68
N GLN A 53 -3.12 -6.39 4.90
CA GLN A 53 -3.08 -7.83 5.17
C GLN A 53 -4.38 -8.50 4.71
N LYS A 54 -5.51 -7.88 5.04
CA LYS A 54 -6.81 -8.39 4.58
C LYS A 54 -6.95 -8.29 3.06
N ALA A 55 -6.54 -7.17 2.47
CA ALA A 55 -6.60 -7.00 1.03
C ALA A 55 -5.79 -8.06 0.28
N VAL A 56 -4.59 -8.39 0.77
CA VAL A 56 -3.74 -9.41 0.16
C VAL A 56 -4.40 -10.79 0.26
N GLN A 57 -5.09 -11.07 1.36
CA GLN A 57 -5.81 -12.33 1.53
C GLN A 57 -6.96 -12.46 0.54
N LEU A 58 -7.62 -11.34 0.22
CA LEU A 58 -8.73 -11.31 -0.73
C LEU A 58 -8.24 -11.29 -2.18
N MET A 59 -7.08 -10.68 -2.43
CA MET A 59 -6.51 -10.55 -3.78
C MET A 59 -5.03 -10.96 -3.78
N PRO A 60 -4.73 -12.26 -3.54
CA PRO A 60 -3.34 -12.69 -3.39
C PRO A 60 -2.49 -12.59 -4.65
N LEU A 61 -3.12 -12.50 -5.83
CA LEU A 61 -2.40 -12.41 -7.10
C LEU A 61 -2.35 -11.01 -7.68
N ASP A 62 -2.83 -10.01 -6.94
CA ASP A 62 -2.80 -8.62 -7.42
C ASP A 62 -1.43 -8.00 -7.11
N PRO A 63 -0.67 -7.59 -8.14
CA PRO A 63 0.67 -7.02 -7.90
C PRO A 63 0.64 -5.70 -7.14
N ILE A 64 -0.35 -4.86 -7.39
CA ILE A 64 -0.43 -3.54 -6.76
C ILE A 64 -0.71 -3.68 -5.26
N VAL A 65 -1.66 -4.53 -4.89
CA VAL A 65 -2.02 -4.77 -3.49
C VAL A 65 -0.83 -5.34 -2.72
N ASN A 66 -0.14 -6.31 -3.30
CA ASN A 66 1.03 -6.92 -2.67
C ASN A 66 2.19 -5.93 -2.54
N ASP A 67 2.40 -5.06 -3.53
CA ASP A 67 3.42 -4.02 -3.46
C ASP A 67 3.11 -3.01 -2.36
N HIS A 68 1.86 -2.56 -2.26
CA HIS A 68 1.43 -1.67 -1.19
C HIS A 68 1.69 -2.29 0.19
N TYR A 69 1.36 -3.57 0.34
CA TYR A 69 1.59 -4.27 1.60
C TYR A 69 3.09 -4.33 1.94
N ALA A 70 3.93 -4.63 0.94
CA ALA A 70 5.37 -4.68 1.13
C ALA A 70 5.92 -3.32 1.56
N ASP A 71 5.45 -2.24 0.94
CA ASP A 71 5.88 -0.88 1.30
C ASP A 71 5.55 -0.57 2.77
N ILE A 72 4.37 -0.98 3.22
CA ILE A 72 3.94 -0.77 4.60
C ILE A 72 4.82 -1.60 5.57
N LEU A 73 5.08 -2.85 5.22
CA LEU A 73 5.96 -3.70 6.02
C LEU A 73 7.35 -3.11 6.17
N TRP A 74 7.90 -2.54 5.09
CA TRP A 74 9.19 -1.88 5.14
C TRP A 74 9.20 -0.72 6.14
N LYS A 75 8.16 0.11 6.12
CA LYS A 75 8.04 1.26 7.03
C LYS A 75 7.93 0.82 8.49
N LEU A 76 7.42 -0.37 8.74
CA LEU A 76 7.32 -0.94 10.08
C LEU A 76 8.58 -1.73 10.49
N ASN A 77 9.66 -1.60 9.73
CA ASN A 77 10.92 -2.31 9.96
C ASN A 77 10.81 -3.84 9.82
N LYS A 78 9.79 -4.32 9.14
CA LYS A 78 9.63 -5.74 8.82
C LYS A 78 10.26 -6.02 7.46
N ASN A 79 11.57 -5.79 7.37
CA ASN A 79 12.30 -5.75 6.09
C ASN A 79 12.32 -7.10 5.39
N LEU A 80 12.48 -8.19 6.11
CA LEU A 80 12.49 -9.52 5.50
C LEU A 80 11.14 -9.85 4.88
N GLN A 81 10.04 -9.51 5.56
CA GLN A 81 8.70 -9.71 5.03
C GLN A 81 8.45 -8.82 3.81
N ALA A 82 8.89 -7.55 3.87
CA ALA A 82 8.76 -6.65 2.74
C ALA A 82 9.48 -7.20 1.51
N ASN A 83 10.70 -7.68 1.68
CA ASN A 83 11.47 -8.28 0.60
C ASN A 83 10.78 -9.52 0.04
N TYR A 84 10.19 -10.32 0.89
CA TYR A 84 9.43 -11.50 0.45
C TYR A 84 8.28 -11.10 -0.49
N PHE A 85 7.49 -10.10 -0.13
CA PHE A 85 6.36 -9.67 -0.95
C PHE A 85 6.81 -8.97 -2.23
N TRP A 86 7.88 -8.18 -2.20
CA TRP A 86 8.43 -7.59 -3.42
C TRP A 86 8.92 -8.67 -4.38
N ASN A 87 9.62 -9.68 -3.88
CA ASN A 87 10.04 -10.82 -4.72
C ASN A 87 8.83 -11.58 -5.27
N TYR A 88 7.81 -11.74 -4.45
CA TYR A 88 6.56 -12.38 -4.87
C TYR A 88 5.94 -11.63 -6.06
N VAL A 89 5.89 -10.31 -5.97
CA VAL A 89 5.33 -9.47 -7.05
C VAL A 89 6.16 -9.60 -8.34
N LEU A 90 7.48 -9.67 -8.22
CA LEU A 90 8.36 -9.84 -9.40
C LEU A 90 8.04 -11.13 -10.16
N ASN A 91 7.56 -12.15 -9.47
CA ASN A 91 7.28 -13.46 -10.05
C ASN A 91 5.83 -13.62 -10.51
N LEU A 92 4.97 -12.63 -10.29
CA LEU A 92 3.60 -12.67 -10.78
C LEU A 92 3.57 -12.38 -12.28
N GLU A 93 2.78 -13.16 -13.02
CA GLU A 93 2.68 -13.04 -14.47
C GLU A 93 2.11 -11.70 -14.91
N THR A 94 1.23 -11.13 -14.10
CA THR A 94 0.52 -9.89 -14.44
C THR A 94 1.30 -8.63 -14.09
N THR A 95 2.46 -8.74 -13.47
CA THR A 95 3.26 -7.58 -13.09
C THR A 95 3.89 -6.94 -14.32
N LYS A 96 3.60 -5.65 -14.54
CA LYS A 96 4.13 -4.90 -15.68
C LYS A 96 5.62 -4.61 -15.50
N ASN A 97 6.34 -4.47 -16.62
CA ASN A 97 7.78 -4.24 -16.60
C ASN A 97 8.19 -2.99 -15.84
N GLU A 98 7.43 -1.91 -15.98
CA GLU A 98 7.71 -0.67 -15.24
C GLU A 98 7.65 -0.89 -13.74
N MET A 99 6.69 -1.68 -13.28
CA MET A 99 6.54 -2.02 -11.88
C MET A 99 7.68 -2.94 -11.41
N LYS A 100 8.08 -3.90 -12.25
CA LYS A 100 9.22 -4.77 -11.95
C LYS A 100 10.48 -3.96 -11.70
N ASP A 101 10.74 -2.96 -12.54
CA ASP A 101 11.91 -2.11 -12.41
C ASP A 101 11.91 -1.36 -11.09
N LYS A 102 10.76 -0.80 -10.71
CA LYS A 102 10.61 -0.09 -9.44
C LYS A 102 10.82 -1.02 -8.24
N ILE A 103 10.30 -2.23 -8.33
CA ILE A 103 10.43 -3.21 -7.25
C ILE A 103 11.88 -3.68 -7.10
N LYS A 104 12.58 -3.91 -8.21
CA LYS A 104 13.99 -4.26 -8.17
C LYS A 104 14.82 -3.16 -7.48
N GLU A 105 14.49 -1.91 -7.75
CA GLU A 105 15.12 -0.78 -7.09
C GLU A 105 14.86 -0.80 -5.59
N LYS A 106 13.62 -1.04 -5.19
CA LYS A 106 13.25 -1.15 -3.77
C LYS A 106 13.98 -2.30 -3.06
N LEU A 107 14.18 -3.42 -3.74
CA LEU A 107 14.90 -4.56 -3.18
C LEU A 107 16.37 -4.26 -2.93
N ILE A 108 16.96 -3.40 -3.76
CA ILE A 108 18.38 -3.02 -3.64
C ILE A 108 18.56 -1.89 -2.63
N LEU A 109 17.75 -0.84 -2.74
CA LEU A 109 17.94 0.41 -2.01
C LEU A 109 16.98 0.59 -0.85
N GLY A 110 15.94 -0.22 -0.77
CA GLY A 110 14.83 0.01 0.14
C GLY A 110 14.00 1.20 -0.29
N ILE A 111 13.04 1.57 0.54
CA ILE A 111 12.23 2.76 0.30
C ILE A 111 13.02 3.97 0.77
N GLN A 112 13.34 4.86 -0.17
CA GLN A 112 14.07 6.07 0.18
C GLN A 112 13.11 7.09 0.76
N ASN A 113 13.48 7.62 1.92
CA ASN A 113 12.75 8.72 2.52
C ASN A 113 13.22 10.02 1.88
N HIS A 114 12.45 10.52 0.96
CA HIS A 114 12.65 11.88 0.49
C HIS A 114 11.91 12.80 1.43
N SER A 115 12.67 13.48 2.21
CA SER A 115 12.12 14.50 3.10
C SER A 115 11.51 15.64 2.30
#